data_43aaffdd64adf9167e51dc4dd6b7c137
#
_entry.id   43aaffdd64adf9167e51dc4dd6b7c137
#
_cell.length_a   1.000
_cell.length_b   1.000
_cell.length_c   1.000
_cell.angle_alpha   90.00
_cell.angle_beta   90.00
_cell.angle_gamma   90.00
#
_symmetry.space_group_name_H-M   'P 1'
#
loop_
_entity.id
_entity.type
_entity.pdbx_description
1 polymer ?
#
loop_
_entity_poly.entity_id
_entity_poly.type
_entity_poly.pdbx_seq_one_letter_code
_entity_poly.pdbx_strand_id
1 'polypeptide(L)'
;SNVTIDKTSQPKRMQEKFYDCSSLVWKSYHKNGVNFGMAYYAPVAADMGKWCVQHKKLVSGGLSQANIQNMKLNPGDVMFETGQKNGRYKGIYHVEMITGYLFYGFDGNGKAELGIQWATGDEKYYPMGQMVGRP
;
A
#
# COMPACT_ATOMS: atom_id res chain seq x y z
N SER A 1 -8.59 -0.94 11.23
CA SER A 1 -9.69 -1.64 11.87
C SER A 1 -10.82 -1.90 10.89
N ASN A 2 -11.70 -2.76 11.26
CA ASN A 2 -12.87 -3.02 10.45
C ASN A 2 -13.86 -1.87 10.59
N VAL A 3 -14.54 -1.61 9.50
CA VAL A 3 -15.66 -0.70 9.54
C VAL A 3 -16.72 -1.28 10.45
N THR A 4 -17.25 -0.47 11.34
CA THR A 4 -18.33 -0.89 12.20
C THR A 4 -19.62 -0.91 11.41
N ILE A 5 -20.09 -2.09 11.14
CA ILE A 5 -21.38 -2.31 10.50
C ILE A 5 -22.34 -2.78 11.59
N ASP A 6 -23.60 -2.51 11.43
CA ASP A 6 -24.61 -3.04 12.34
C ASP A 6 -24.55 -4.56 12.29
N LYS A 7 -23.96 -5.12 13.33
CA LYS A 7 -23.71 -6.56 13.39
C LYS A 7 -24.95 -7.38 13.64
N THR A 8 -26.04 -6.75 14.04
CA THR A 8 -27.30 -7.45 14.26
C THR A 8 -28.09 -7.61 12.98
N SER A 9 -27.92 -6.66 12.04
CA SER A 9 -28.61 -6.68 10.77
C SER A 9 -27.72 -7.08 9.61
N GLN A 10 -26.41 -6.96 9.77
CA GLN A 10 -25.46 -7.27 8.72
C GLN A 10 -24.84 -8.64 8.93
N PRO A 11 -24.85 -9.49 7.92
CA PRO A 11 -24.18 -10.78 8.00
C PRO A 11 -22.69 -10.63 8.26
N LYS A 12 -22.10 -11.66 8.83
CA LYS A 12 -20.65 -11.70 9.06
C LYS A 12 -19.84 -11.42 7.80
N ARG A 13 -20.30 -11.87 6.65
CA ARG A 13 -19.59 -11.62 5.39
C ARG A 13 -19.40 -10.14 5.08
N MET A 14 -20.26 -9.29 5.58
CA MET A 14 -20.09 -7.85 5.43
C MET A 14 -18.90 -7.36 6.22
N GLN A 15 -18.73 -7.88 7.43
CA GLN A 15 -17.59 -7.53 8.26
C GLN A 15 -16.29 -7.99 7.63
N GLU A 16 -16.28 -9.14 7.01
CA GLU A 16 -15.10 -9.71 6.38
C GLU A 16 -14.65 -8.94 5.15
N LYS A 17 -15.51 -8.13 4.57
CA LYS A 17 -15.17 -7.29 3.42
C LYS A 17 -14.51 -5.98 3.80
N PHE A 18 -14.53 -5.64 5.06
CA PHE A 18 -13.99 -4.37 5.53
C PHE A 18 -12.68 -4.61 6.27
N TYR A 19 -11.61 -4.22 5.64
CA TYR A 19 -10.28 -4.28 6.20
C TYR A 19 -9.74 -2.86 6.29
N ASP A 20 -8.96 -2.58 7.34
CA ASP A 20 -8.11 -1.40 7.25
C ASP A 20 -7.00 -1.68 6.23
N CYS A 21 -6.27 -0.64 5.86
CA CYS A 21 -5.28 -0.77 4.79
C CYS A 21 -4.18 -1.78 5.14
N SER A 22 -3.72 -1.82 6.38
CA SER A 22 -2.68 -2.78 6.78
C SER A 22 -3.21 -4.21 6.80
N SER A 23 -4.46 -4.41 7.21
CA SER A 23 -5.09 -5.73 7.17
C SER A 23 -5.21 -6.28 5.76
N LEU A 24 -5.63 -5.43 4.84
CA LEU A 24 -5.76 -5.82 3.43
C LEU A 24 -4.42 -6.25 2.85
N VAL A 25 -3.39 -5.46 3.07
CA VAL A 25 -2.05 -5.75 2.59
C VAL A 25 -1.53 -7.04 3.21
N TRP A 26 -1.64 -7.18 4.53
CA TRP A 26 -1.16 -8.37 5.23
C TRP A 26 -1.83 -9.64 4.70
N LYS A 27 -3.14 -9.62 4.55
CA LYS A 27 -3.88 -10.79 4.04
C LYS A 27 -3.51 -11.12 2.61
N SER A 28 -3.35 -10.11 1.77
CA SER A 28 -2.98 -10.31 0.37
C SER A 28 -1.64 -11.02 0.25
N TYR A 29 -0.65 -10.61 1.04
CA TYR A 29 0.66 -11.23 1.01
C TYR A 29 0.71 -12.55 1.75
N HIS A 30 -0.02 -12.68 2.84
CA HIS A 30 -0.07 -13.92 3.61
C HIS A 30 -0.56 -15.10 2.76
N LYS A 31 -1.52 -14.87 1.90
CA LYS A 31 -2.00 -15.89 0.94
C LYS A 31 -0.87 -16.42 0.06
N ASN A 32 0.15 -15.63 -0.17
CA ASN A 32 1.28 -15.97 -1.02
C ASN A 32 2.53 -16.32 -0.22
N GLY A 33 2.38 -16.59 1.06
CA GLY A 33 3.46 -17.05 1.91
C GLY A 33 4.32 -15.95 2.53
N VAL A 34 3.96 -14.70 2.38
CA VAL A 34 4.69 -13.58 2.99
C VAL A 34 3.92 -13.09 4.21
N ASN A 35 4.52 -13.16 5.38
CA ASN A 35 3.88 -12.77 6.63
C ASN A 35 4.53 -11.56 7.32
N PHE A 36 5.50 -10.91 6.68
CA PHE A 36 6.20 -9.74 7.21
C PHE A 36 6.83 -10.00 8.59
N GLY A 37 7.25 -11.21 8.86
CA GLY A 37 7.82 -11.57 10.16
C GLY A 37 6.80 -11.73 11.27
N MET A 38 5.53 -11.68 10.98
CA MET A 38 4.45 -11.85 11.96
C MET A 38 4.04 -13.31 12.02
N ALA A 39 4.01 -13.88 13.24
CA ALA A 39 3.65 -15.28 13.41
C ALA A 39 2.17 -15.53 13.09
N TYR A 40 1.34 -14.56 13.34
CA TYR A 40 -0.08 -14.60 13.03
C TYR A 40 -0.58 -13.17 12.84
N TYR A 41 -1.83 -13.04 12.43
CA TYR A 41 -2.43 -11.78 12.08
C TYR A 41 -2.27 -10.71 13.17
N ALA A 42 -1.47 -9.71 12.89
CA ALA A 42 -1.33 -8.52 13.70
C ALA A 42 -0.80 -7.38 12.83
N PRO A 43 -1.56 -6.97 11.80
CA PRO A 43 -1.02 -6.08 10.79
C PRO A 43 -0.89 -4.66 11.31
N VAL A 44 0.35 -4.24 11.47
CA VAL A 44 0.69 -2.86 11.77
C VAL A 44 1.55 -2.35 10.61
N ALA A 45 1.12 -1.26 9.98
CA ALA A 45 1.81 -0.73 8.81
C ALA A 45 3.29 -0.46 9.07
N ALA A 46 3.62 0.07 10.25
CA ALA A 46 5.00 0.36 10.61
C ALA A 46 5.87 -0.90 10.67
N ASP A 47 5.33 -2.01 11.19
CA ASP A 47 6.07 -3.26 11.26
C ASP A 47 6.29 -3.86 9.86
N MET A 48 5.32 -3.74 8.99
CA MET A 48 5.47 -4.16 7.60
C MET A 48 6.56 -3.38 6.88
N GLY A 49 6.59 -2.07 7.08
CA GLY A 49 7.61 -1.21 6.49
C GLY A 49 8.99 -1.54 7.02
N LYS A 50 9.10 -1.79 8.32
CA LYS A 50 10.36 -2.19 8.95
C LYS A 50 10.87 -3.51 8.38
N TRP A 51 9.97 -4.47 8.19
CA TRP A 51 10.31 -5.76 7.60
C TRP A 51 10.87 -5.58 6.18
N CYS A 52 10.24 -4.75 5.37
CA CYS A 52 10.71 -4.48 4.01
C CYS A 52 12.12 -3.86 4.01
N VAL A 53 12.38 -2.93 4.90
CA VAL A 53 13.71 -2.33 5.01
C VAL A 53 14.75 -3.36 5.43
N GLN A 54 14.45 -4.14 6.45
CA GLN A 54 15.37 -5.14 6.99
C GLN A 54 15.69 -6.25 6.00
N HIS A 55 14.74 -6.59 5.15
CA HIS A 55 14.91 -7.67 4.17
C HIS A 55 15.28 -7.16 2.77
N LYS A 56 15.64 -5.88 2.66
CA LYS A 56 16.06 -5.26 1.40
C LYS A 56 15.00 -5.41 0.29
N LYS A 57 13.74 -5.16 0.66
CA LYS A 57 12.62 -5.27 -0.26
C LYS A 57 12.09 -3.92 -0.73
N LEU A 58 12.87 -2.86 -0.58
CA LEU A 58 12.45 -1.55 -1.05
C LEU A 58 12.70 -1.38 -2.54
N VAL A 59 11.77 -0.70 -3.18
CA VAL A 59 11.93 -0.27 -4.57
C VAL A 59 12.78 1.00 -4.56
N SER A 60 13.87 0.98 -5.30
CA SER A 60 14.76 2.14 -5.40
C SER A 60 14.01 3.35 -5.95
N GLY A 61 14.14 4.48 -5.25
CA GLY A 61 13.44 5.70 -5.62
C GLY A 61 12.01 5.80 -5.09
N GLY A 62 11.44 4.71 -4.60
CA GLY A 62 10.09 4.70 -4.01
C GLY A 62 9.00 5.27 -4.92
N LEU A 63 8.06 5.99 -4.33
CA LEU A 63 6.98 6.64 -5.05
C LEU A 63 7.51 7.97 -5.61
N SER A 64 7.95 7.94 -6.85
CA SER A 64 8.53 9.09 -7.54
C SER A 64 7.93 9.24 -8.92
N GLN A 65 7.98 10.45 -9.47
CA GLN A 65 7.51 10.70 -10.83
C GLN A 65 8.27 9.84 -11.83
N ALA A 66 9.59 9.69 -11.65
CA ALA A 66 10.39 8.86 -12.54
C ALA A 66 9.92 7.41 -12.51
N ASN A 67 9.70 6.85 -11.32
CA ASN A 67 9.23 5.47 -11.20
C ASN A 67 7.83 5.28 -11.77
N ILE A 68 6.96 6.27 -11.63
CA ILE A 68 5.61 6.22 -12.18
C ILE A 68 5.66 6.29 -13.71
N GLN A 69 6.34 7.30 -14.26
CA GLN A 69 6.34 7.53 -15.71
C GLN A 69 7.11 6.45 -16.47
N ASN A 70 8.10 5.82 -15.85
CA ASN A 70 8.86 4.73 -16.44
C ASN A 70 8.32 3.35 -16.08
N MET A 71 7.16 3.29 -15.43
CA MET A 71 6.47 2.06 -15.05
C MET A 71 7.36 1.10 -14.25
N LYS A 72 8.11 1.64 -13.30
CA LYS A 72 9.00 0.86 -12.44
C LYS A 72 8.32 0.27 -11.22
N LEU A 73 7.08 0.69 -10.94
CA LEU A 73 6.28 0.15 -9.86
C LEU A 73 5.39 -0.95 -10.40
N ASN A 74 5.25 -2.03 -9.64
CA ASN A 74 4.49 -3.20 -10.07
C ASN A 74 3.20 -3.34 -9.28
N PRO A 75 2.15 -3.92 -9.88
CA PRO A 75 0.99 -4.33 -9.10
C PRO A 75 1.44 -5.22 -7.93
N GLY A 76 0.92 -4.95 -6.75
CA GLY A 76 1.33 -5.61 -5.53
C GLY A 76 2.39 -4.87 -4.72
N ASP A 77 3.07 -3.91 -5.30
CA ASP A 77 3.97 -3.05 -4.53
C ASP A 77 3.19 -2.28 -3.47
N VAL A 78 3.84 -2.00 -2.35
CA VAL A 78 3.19 -1.44 -1.17
C VAL A 78 3.86 -0.12 -0.82
N MET A 79 3.07 0.95 -0.78
CA MET A 79 3.53 2.27 -0.37
C MET A 79 3.29 2.45 1.13
N PHE A 80 4.27 3.03 1.81
CA PHE A 80 4.18 3.35 3.23
C PHE A 80 4.27 4.86 3.41
N GLU A 81 3.23 5.46 3.99
CA GLU A 81 3.29 6.87 4.35
C GLU A 81 4.05 7.05 5.66
N THR A 82 5.08 7.88 5.60
CA THR A 82 6.02 8.09 6.71
C THR A 82 5.95 9.51 7.23
N GLY A 83 6.63 9.76 8.36
CA GLY A 83 6.86 11.11 8.84
C GLY A 83 5.88 11.61 9.89
N GLN A 84 4.98 10.79 10.38
CA GLN A 84 4.08 11.18 11.46
C GLN A 84 4.79 10.99 12.80
N LYS A 85 4.57 11.90 13.74
CA LYS A 85 5.10 11.75 15.10
C LYS A 85 4.18 10.84 15.92
N ASN A 86 4.36 9.54 15.76
CA ASN A 86 3.51 8.53 16.41
C ASN A 86 4.29 7.48 17.18
N GLY A 87 5.61 7.66 17.34
CA GLY A 87 6.46 6.71 18.04
C GLY A 87 6.73 5.41 17.29
N ARG A 88 6.23 5.28 16.07
CA ARG A 88 6.39 4.08 15.26
C ARG A 88 7.58 4.20 14.31
N TYR A 89 7.99 3.07 13.75
CA TYR A 89 9.10 3.00 12.83
C TYR A 89 8.92 3.99 11.67
N LYS A 90 9.87 4.90 11.48
CA LYS A 90 9.85 5.97 10.47
C LYS A 90 8.58 6.82 10.46
N GLY A 91 7.81 6.78 11.55
CA GLY A 91 6.55 7.50 11.59
C GLY A 91 5.52 6.99 10.59
N ILE A 92 5.57 5.70 10.27
CA ILE A 92 4.62 5.10 9.33
C ILE A 92 3.23 5.05 9.98
N TYR A 93 2.24 5.55 9.27
CA TYR A 93 0.87 5.61 9.75
C TYR A 93 -0.16 5.06 8.76
N HIS A 94 0.25 4.78 7.53
CA HIS A 94 -0.64 4.27 6.51
C HIS A 94 0.14 3.43 5.51
N VAL A 95 -0.51 2.42 4.98
CA VAL A 95 0.03 1.57 3.93
C VAL A 95 -1.03 1.40 2.84
N GLU A 96 -0.61 1.39 1.58
CA GLU A 96 -1.52 1.22 0.47
C GLU A 96 -0.86 0.36 -0.60
N MET A 97 -1.65 -0.48 -1.24
CA MET A 97 -1.15 -1.38 -2.28
C MET A 97 -1.42 -0.80 -3.67
N ILE A 98 -0.41 -0.85 -4.51
CA ILE A 98 -0.52 -0.47 -5.92
C ILE A 98 -1.17 -1.64 -6.68
N THR A 99 -2.18 -1.34 -7.49
CA THR A 99 -2.85 -2.34 -8.32
C THR A 99 -2.59 -2.15 -9.80
N GLY A 100 -2.09 -1.00 -10.20
CA GLY A 100 -1.80 -0.72 -11.60
C GLY A 100 -1.54 0.74 -11.86
N TYR A 101 -1.70 1.14 -13.10
CA TYR A 101 -1.52 2.52 -13.55
C TYR A 101 -2.81 3.07 -14.09
N LEU A 102 -2.97 4.39 -13.93
CA LEU A 102 -4.02 5.16 -14.58
C LEU A 102 -3.39 5.92 -15.74
N PHE A 103 -4.10 5.98 -16.86
CA PHE A 103 -3.65 6.72 -18.03
C PHE A 103 -4.47 8.00 -18.18
N TYR A 104 -3.81 9.13 -18.20
CA TYR A 104 -4.46 10.44 -18.28
C TYR A 104 -4.32 11.10 -19.66
N GLY A 105 -3.72 10.41 -20.61
CA GLY A 105 -3.50 10.95 -21.94
C GLY A 105 -2.03 11.19 -22.22
N PHE A 106 -1.74 11.93 -23.29
CA PHE A 106 -0.37 12.25 -23.67
C PHE A 106 -0.06 13.71 -23.41
N ASP A 107 1.18 13.97 -23.02
CA ASP A 107 1.66 15.35 -22.87
C ASP A 107 1.98 15.98 -24.23
N GLY A 108 2.47 17.22 -24.20
CA GLY A 108 2.80 17.95 -25.43
C GLY A 108 3.94 17.33 -26.24
N ASN A 109 4.68 16.40 -25.65
CA ASN A 109 5.79 15.69 -26.31
C ASN A 109 5.39 14.26 -26.73
N GLY A 110 4.12 13.92 -26.64
CA GLY A 110 3.63 12.60 -27.01
C GLY A 110 3.92 11.53 -25.98
N LYS A 111 4.31 11.89 -24.76
CA LYS A 111 4.60 10.97 -23.70
C LYS A 111 3.36 10.71 -22.86
N ALA A 112 3.12 9.44 -22.48
CA ALA A 112 1.97 9.09 -21.67
C ALA A 112 2.08 9.71 -20.27
N GLU A 113 0.98 10.34 -19.83
CA GLU A 113 0.87 10.82 -18.45
C GLU A 113 0.21 9.75 -17.62
N LEU A 114 0.95 9.22 -16.64
CA LEU A 114 0.53 8.09 -15.83
C LEU A 114 0.31 8.50 -14.38
N GLY A 115 -0.64 7.84 -13.74
CA GLY A 115 -0.87 7.89 -12.30
C GLY A 115 -0.92 6.48 -11.74
N ILE A 116 -1.09 6.37 -10.44
CA ILE A 116 -1.14 5.08 -9.75
C ILE A 116 -2.59 4.74 -9.40
N GLN A 117 -2.94 3.48 -9.62
CA GLN A 117 -4.20 2.92 -9.15
C GLN A 117 -3.94 2.16 -7.85
N TRP A 118 -4.74 2.49 -6.84
CA TRP A 118 -4.60 1.93 -5.50
C TRP A 118 -5.66 0.88 -5.21
N ALA A 119 -5.33 -0.08 -4.33
CA ALA A 119 -6.22 -1.21 -4.04
C ALA A 119 -7.56 -0.80 -3.42
N THR A 120 -7.62 0.30 -2.73
CA THR A 120 -8.86 0.80 -2.14
C THR A 120 -9.79 1.43 -3.15
N GLY A 121 -9.35 1.60 -4.38
CA GLY A 121 -10.10 2.32 -5.39
C GLY A 121 -10.10 3.83 -5.19
N ASP A 122 -9.40 4.30 -4.19
CA ASP A 122 -9.25 5.72 -3.93
C ASP A 122 -8.25 6.31 -4.92
N GLU A 123 -8.68 7.37 -5.59
CA GLU A 123 -7.80 8.15 -6.44
C GLU A 123 -7.02 9.16 -5.62
N LYS A 124 -6.82 8.87 -4.35
CA LYS A 124 -6.15 9.76 -3.44
C LYS A 124 -4.72 10.02 -3.90
N TYR A 125 -4.36 11.28 -3.92
CA TYR A 125 -3.00 11.69 -4.20
C TYR A 125 -2.13 11.45 -2.96
N TYR A 126 -1.04 10.72 -3.13
CA TYR A 126 -0.04 10.54 -2.09
C TYR A 126 1.19 11.38 -2.44
N PRO A 127 1.81 12.02 -1.43
CA PRO A 127 3.01 12.81 -1.68
C PRO A 127 4.13 11.96 -2.28
N MET A 128 4.86 12.55 -3.23
CA MET A 128 6.03 11.88 -3.78
C MET A 128 7.10 11.69 -2.70
N GLY A 129 7.94 10.68 -2.88
CA GLY A 129 9.01 10.39 -1.95
C GLY A 129 8.65 9.36 -0.88
N GLN A 130 7.42 8.86 -0.89
CA GLN A 130 7.04 7.80 0.05
C GLN A 130 7.79 6.50 -0.26
N MET A 131 8.04 5.74 0.79
CA MET A 131 8.74 4.46 0.70
C MET A 131 7.83 3.42 0.04
N VAL A 132 8.39 2.62 -0.87
CA VAL A 132 7.65 1.52 -1.52
C VAL A 132 8.40 0.22 -1.31
N GLY A 133 7.69 -0.80 -0.86
CA GLY A 133 8.22 -2.14 -0.69
C GLY A 133 7.67 -3.10 -1.74
N ARG A 134 8.48 -4.08 -2.08
CA ARG A 134 8.09 -5.19 -2.97
C ARG A 134 8.36 -6.50 -2.25
N PRO A 135 7.46 -6.90 -1.33
CA PRO A 135 7.65 -8.13 -0.57
C PRO A 135 7.66 -9.36 -1.44
#